data_1b2b3b5ad8302d6a9fdc74a24a6d498f
#
_entry.id   1b2b3b5ad8302d6a9fdc74a24a6d498f
#
_cell.length_a   1.000
_cell.length_b   1.000
_cell.length_c   1.000
_cell.angle_alpha   90.00
_cell.angle_beta   90.00
_cell.angle_gamma   90.00
#
_symmetry.space_group_name_H-M   'P 1'
#
loop_
_entity.id
_entity.type
_entity.pdbx_description
1 polymer ?
#
loop_
_entity_poly.entity_id
_entity_poly.type
_entity_poly.pdbx_seq_one_letter_code
_entity_poly.pdbx_strand_id
1 'polypeptide(L)'
;MNALTQELVELLCLEKLEENIYRGISRNLVGKRVFGGQVLGQALRAASYTTDRPAHSLHAYFLFGGDVNAPIIYEVDRLRDGKSFSSRQVRAIQHGRTIFTAMVSFAPLEEGLNYQISEPNYPAAEALKNEAELKQHIVEFVPENVRASFMRDRLVEIRPINPTNPFIPQPEAPAYAHYIRTHDTISPEVDEVSLHQAIAAFYSDFTLMTTALRPHGLSYLSPSLQCASIDHSMYFHKPFRVDDWMLYDMEATISSSSRGLNFGRMWQNGELVCSTSQEGLIRLREIETQ
;
A
#
# COMPACT_ATOMS: atom_id res chain seq x y z
N MET A 1 18.92 -11.68 0.26
CA MET A 1 17.62 -11.31 -0.34
C MET A 1 17.57 -11.80 -1.78
N ASN A 2 16.40 -12.29 -2.23
CA ASN A 2 16.17 -12.56 -3.66
C ASN A 2 15.99 -11.25 -4.46
N ALA A 3 15.95 -11.35 -5.80
CA ALA A 3 15.88 -10.16 -6.67
C ALA A 3 14.66 -9.28 -6.43
N LEU A 4 13.48 -9.86 -6.15
CA LEU A 4 12.24 -9.08 -5.92
C LEU A 4 12.27 -8.33 -4.58
N THR A 5 12.74 -8.98 -3.51
CA THR A 5 12.90 -8.33 -2.21
C THR A 5 13.98 -7.25 -2.27
N GLN A 6 15.09 -7.51 -2.98
CA GLN A 6 16.13 -6.51 -3.21
C GLN A 6 15.59 -5.29 -3.95
N GLU A 7 14.83 -5.49 -5.03
CA GLU A 7 14.19 -4.40 -5.79
C GLU A 7 13.23 -3.57 -4.93
N LEU A 8 12.45 -4.21 -4.04
CA LEU A 8 11.55 -3.52 -3.11
C LEU A 8 12.33 -2.65 -2.11
N VAL A 9 13.40 -3.20 -1.53
CA VAL A 9 14.26 -2.45 -0.60
C VAL A 9 14.90 -1.25 -1.30
N GLU A 10 15.49 -1.46 -2.49
CA GLU A 10 16.09 -0.38 -3.30
C GLU A 10 15.06 0.71 -3.66
N LEU A 11 13.82 0.32 -3.98
CA LEU A 11 12.74 1.25 -4.29
C LEU A 11 12.42 2.17 -3.10
N LEU A 12 12.56 1.68 -1.87
CA LEU A 12 12.25 2.40 -0.63
C LEU A 12 13.49 3.01 0.05
N CYS A 13 14.69 2.75 -0.46
CA CYS A 13 15.91 3.44 -0.04
C CYS A 13 16.08 4.70 -0.88
N LEU A 14 15.95 5.87 -0.23
CA LEU A 14 16.02 7.16 -0.91
C LEU A 14 17.44 7.72 -0.88
N GLU A 15 17.81 8.40 -1.96
CA GLU A 15 19.04 9.18 -2.01
C GLU A 15 18.84 10.50 -1.26
N LYS A 16 19.70 10.79 -0.29
CA LYS A 16 19.72 12.10 0.36
C LYS A 16 20.40 13.11 -0.57
N LEU A 17 19.68 14.17 -0.94
CA LEU A 17 20.21 15.26 -1.77
C LEU A 17 20.73 16.42 -0.91
N GLU A 18 19.96 16.76 0.14
CA GLU A 18 20.25 17.83 1.08
C GLU A 18 19.56 17.50 2.42
N GLU A 19 19.76 18.31 3.45
CA GLU A 19 19.00 18.16 4.70
C GLU A 19 17.50 18.25 4.41
N ASN A 20 16.75 17.24 4.87
CA ASN A 20 15.30 17.11 4.67
C ASN A 20 14.83 17.02 3.21
N ILE A 21 15.73 16.79 2.24
CA ILE A 21 15.41 16.63 0.83
C ILE A 21 15.97 15.30 0.31
N TYR A 22 15.07 14.48 -0.23
CA TYR A 22 15.41 13.12 -0.68
C TYR A 22 14.89 12.87 -2.09
N ARG A 23 15.56 11.99 -2.82
CA ARG A 23 15.16 11.54 -4.15
C ARG A 23 14.80 10.06 -4.13
N GLY A 24 13.57 9.73 -4.53
CA GLY A 24 13.11 8.37 -4.80
C GLY A 24 13.10 8.09 -6.30
N ILE A 25 13.44 6.86 -6.67
CA ILE A 25 13.25 6.36 -8.04
C ILE A 25 11.78 6.06 -8.28
N SER A 26 11.31 6.16 -9.53
CA SER A 26 9.97 5.68 -9.93
C SER A 26 10.07 4.35 -10.65
N ARG A 27 9.06 3.49 -10.45
CA ARG A 27 8.93 2.22 -11.15
C ARG A 27 7.53 2.07 -11.73
N ASN A 28 7.45 1.46 -12.89
CA ASN A 28 6.17 1.05 -13.48
C ASN A 28 5.74 -0.29 -12.87
N LEU A 29 5.03 -0.23 -11.75
CA LEU A 29 4.52 -1.41 -11.05
C LEU A 29 3.09 -1.76 -11.45
N VAL A 30 2.25 -0.72 -11.62
CA VAL A 30 0.82 -0.88 -11.91
C VAL A 30 0.37 0.20 -12.91
N GLY A 31 0.16 -0.18 -14.15
CA GLY A 31 -0.40 0.73 -15.17
C GLY A 31 0.57 1.82 -15.64
N LYS A 32 0.02 3.00 -15.99
CA LYS A 32 0.76 4.11 -16.63
C LYS A 32 1.24 5.20 -15.66
N ARG A 33 0.90 5.10 -14.38
CA ARG A 33 1.22 6.08 -13.34
C ARG A 33 2.03 5.41 -12.24
N VAL A 34 2.76 6.22 -11.48
CA VAL A 34 3.42 5.73 -10.27
C VAL A 34 2.36 5.15 -9.33
N PHE A 35 2.62 3.98 -8.78
CA PHE A 35 1.76 3.31 -7.82
C PHE A 35 1.67 4.14 -6.52
N GLY A 36 0.45 4.35 -5.99
CA GLY A 36 0.25 5.16 -4.80
C GLY A 36 1.01 4.65 -3.58
N GLY A 37 1.02 3.33 -3.37
CA GLY A 37 1.78 2.70 -2.30
C GLY A 37 3.29 2.96 -2.39
N GLN A 38 3.85 3.08 -3.61
CA GLN A 38 5.26 3.49 -3.77
C GLN A 38 5.51 4.89 -3.21
N VAL A 39 4.64 5.85 -3.55
CA VAL A 39 4.77 7.23 -3.06
C VAL A 39 4.57 7.29 -1.54
N LEU A 40 3.61 6.52 -1.02
CA LEU A 40 3.31 6.41 0.40
C LEU A 40 4.51 5.86 1.20
N GLY A 41 5.06 4.71 0.76
CA GLY A 41 6.22 4.08 1.40
C GLY A 41 7.47 4.97 1.34
N GLN A 42 7.76 5.58 0.19
CA GLN A 42 8.88 6.51 0.04
C GLN A 42 8.72 7.78 0.89
N ALA A 43 7.51 8.34 0.97
CA ALA A 43 7.23 9.49 1.82
C ALA A 43 7.45 9.19 3.31
N LEU A 44 6.99 8.01 3.77
CA LEU A 44 7.24 7.55 5.13
C LEU A 44 8.74 7.36 5.39
N ARG A 45 9.47 6.78 4.44
CA ARG A 45 10.94 6.63 4.53
C ARG A 45 11.66 7.98 4.64
N ALA A 46 11.29 8.95 3.78
CA ALA A 46 11.85 10.31 3.83
C ALA A 46 11.64 10.96 5.21
N ALA A 47 10.42 10.86 5.77
CA ALA A 47 10.12 11.36 7.10
C ALA A 47 10.94 10.65 8.19
N SER A 48 11.09 9.32 8.10
CA SER A 48 11.80 8.49 9.07
C SER A 48 13.30 8.80 9.13
N TYR A 49 13.92 9.22 8.05
CA TYR A 49 15.33 9.66 8.04
C TYR A 49 15.61 10.91 8.88
N THR A 50 14.59 11.58 9.39
CA THR A 50 14.70 12.82 10.16
C THR A 50 14.50 12.63 11.65
N THR A 51 14.32 11.40 12.14
CA THR A 51 14.07 11.06 13.55
C THR A 51 14.43 9.61 13.83
N ASP A 52 14.84 9.30 15.06
CA ASP A 52 15.15 7.94 15.52
C ASP A 52 13.91 7.20 16.07
N ARG A 53 12.75 7.86 16.10
CA ARG A 53 11.51 7.29 16.61
C ARG A 53 10.76 6.54 15.51
N PRO A 54 10.08 5.42 15.82
CA PRO A 54 9.17 4.78 14.87
C PRO A 54 7.95 5.66 14.60
N ALA A 55 7.38 5.56 13.41
CA ALA A 55 6.11 6.17 13.09
C ALA A 55 4.98 5.46 13.85
N HIS A 56 3.99 6.21 14.34
CA HIS A 56 2.77 5.64 14.88
C HIS A 56 1.54 6.01 14.06
N SER A 57 1.60 7.06 13.22
CA SER A 57 0.53 7.38 12.27
C SER A 57 1.03 8.15 11.06
N LEU A 58 0.31 7.97 9.94
CA LEU A 58 0.50 8.67 8.69
C LEU A 58 -0.88 9.00 8.11
N HIS A 59 -1.05 10.24 7.59
CA HIS A 59 -2.25 10.70 6.88
C HIS A 59 -1.83 11.40 5.60
N ALA A 60 -2.37 10.97 4.46
CA ALA A 60 -1.89 11.41 3.16
C ALA A 60 -3.02 11.73 2.19
N TYR A 61 -2.74 12.64 1.22
CA TYR A 61 -3.58 12.92 0.06
C TYR A 61 -2.79 12.75 -1.23
N PHE A 62 -3.38 12.05 -2.20
CA PHE A 62 -2.89 11.94 -3.57
C PHE A 62 -3.50 13.08 -4.39
N LEU A 63 -2.68 14.02 -4.82
CA LEU A 63 -3.13 15.22 -5.52
C LEU A 63 -3.14 15.04 -7.03
N PHE A 64 -2.11 14.38 -7.57
CA PHE A 64 -1.96 14.11 -9.01
C PHE A 64 -1.27 12.78 -9.24
N GLY A 65 -1.55 12.15 -10.40
CA GLY A 65 -0.85 10.94 -10.81
C GLY A 65 0.62 11.21 -11.11
N GLY A 66 1.53 10.40 -10.54
CA GLY A 66 2.96 10.50 -10.78
C GLY A 66 3.39 9.93 -12.14
N ASP A 67 4.48 10.48 -12.70
CA ASP A 67 5.15 10.03 -13.92
C ASP A 67 6.16 8.91 -13.58
N VAL A 68 5.99 7.73 -14.17
CA VAL A 68 6.87 6.58 -13.96
C VAL A 68 8.28 6.76 -14.52
N ASN A 69 8.49 7.76 -15.39
CA ASN A 69 9.77 8.02 -16.06
C ASN A 69 10.59 9.12 -15.36
N ALA A 70 10.06 9.76 -14.32
CA ALA A 70 10.73 10.81 -13.59
C ALA A 70 10.95 10.42 -12.12
N PRO A 71 12.07 10.78 -11.48
CA PRO A 71 12.26 10.61 -10.05
C PRO A 71 11.26 11.49 -9.27
N ILE A 72 11.05 11.13 -8.00
CA ILE A 72 10.21 11.92 -7.09
C ILE A 72 11.12 12.58 -6.06
N ILE A 73 10.95 13.88 -5.86
CA ILE A 73 11.64 14.62 -4.79
C ILE A 73 10.71 14.70 -3.59
N TYR A 74 11.22 14.30 -2.44
CA TYR A 74 10.53 14.35 -1.15
C TYR A 74 11.15 15.47 -0.31
N GLU A 75 10.36 16.48 0.02
CA GLU A 75 10.71 17.54 0.96
C GLU A 75 10.04 17.26 2.30
N VAL A 76 10.79 17.31 3.39
CA VAL A 76 10.32 17.00 4.74
C VAL A 76 10.41 18.25 5.61
N ASP A 77 9.28 18.76 6.06
CA ASP A 77 9.22 19.83 7.04
C ASP A 77 9.16 19.25 8.46
N ARG A 78 10.15 19.57 9.30
CA ARG A 78 10.17 19.19 10.72
C ARG A 78 9.30 20.15 11.52
N LEU A 79 8.00 19.83 11.66
CA LEU A 79 7.04 20.72 12.30
C LEU A 79 7.19 20.75 13.81
N ARG A 80 7.60 19.62 14.42
CA ARG A 80 7.74 19.50 15.86
C ARG A 80 8.74 18.41 16.21
N ASP A 81 9.58 18.69 17.20
CA ASP A 81 10.40 17.73 17.94
C ASP A 81 10.17 17.95 19.44
N GLY A 82 9.14 17.28 19.97
CA GLY A 82 8.76 17.33 21.37
C GLY A 82 9.38 16.18 22.17
N LYS A 83 9.16 16.17 23.48
CA LYS A 83 9.66 15.13 24.37
C LYS A 83 9.13 13.73 24.01
N SER A 84 7.82 13.60 23.74
CA SER A 84 7.16 12.33 23.44
C SER A 84 6.86 12.15 21.95
N PHE A 85 6.54 13.22 21.20
CA PHE A 85 6.11 13.15 19.80
C PHE A 85 6.96 14.04 18.91
N SER A 86 7.24 13.55 17.70
CA SER A 86 7.77 14.33 16.57
C SER A 86 6.77 14.30 15.42
N SER A 87 6.64 15.42 14.70
CA SER A 87 5.72 15.53 13.57
C SER A 87 6.46 16.03 12.33
N ARG A 88 6.17 15.41 11.20
CA ARG A 88 6.75 15.73 9.89
C ARG A 88 5.64 15.95 8.87
N GLN A 89 5.79 16.98 8.05
CA GLN A 89 5.03 17.11 6.81
C GLN A 89 5.95 16.70 5.65
N VAL A 90 5.43 15.90 4.75
CA VAL A 90 6.15 15.46 3.54
C VAL A 90 5.40 15.92 2.31
N ARG A 91 6.13 16.51 1.35
CA ARG A 91 5.64 16.80 0.00
C ARG A 91 6.41 15.96 -1.00
N ALA A 92 5.71 15.23 -1.85
CA ALA A 92 6.31 14.54 -2.99
C ALA A 92 6.12 15.41 -4.24
N ILE A 93 7.20 15.70 -4.97
CA ILE A 93 7.24 16.67 -6.06
C ILE A 93 7.77 15.99 -7.32
N GLN A 94 7.08 16.20 -8.45
CA GLN A 94 7.57 15.90 -9.79
C GLN A 94 7.27 17.08 -10.73
N HIS A 95 8.17 17.38 -11.65
CA HIS A 95 8.03 18.46 -12.63
C HIS A 95 7.63 19.81 -12.00
N GLY A 96 8.19 20.12 -10.80
CA GLY A 96 7.89 21.34 -10.05
C GLY A 96 6.50 21.39 -9.41
N ARG A 97 5.75 20.28 -9.39
CA ARG A 97 4.40 20.20 -8.85
C ARG A 97 4.32 19.19 -7.72
N THR A 98 3.66 19.56 -6.62
CA THR A 98 3.35 18.61 -5.53
C THR A 98 2.29 17.62 -6.03
N ILE A 99 2.66 16.33 -6.09
CA ILE A 99 1.77 15.23 -6.52
C ILE A 99 1.13 14.50 -5.33
N PHE A 100 1.73 14.64 -4.14
CA PHE A 100 1.29 13.98 -2.92
C PHE A 100 1.74 14.79 -1.69
N THR A 101 0.98 14.73 -0.62
CA THR A 101 1.35 15.30 0.69
C THR A 101 0.95 14.36 1.82
N ALA A 102 1.75 14.32 2.88
CA ALA A 102 1.45 13.53 4.08
C ALA A 102 1.87 14.23 5.36
N MET A 103 1.15 13.94 6.45
CA MET A 103 1.54 14.20 7.82
C MET A 103 1.92 12.88 8.47
N VAL A 104 3.11 12.81 9.07
CA VAL A 104 3.61 11.64 9.79
C VAL A 104 3.92 12.03 11.23
N SER A 105 3.43 11.23 12.18
CA SER A 105 3.71 11.39 13.60
C SER A 105 4.51 10.21 14.13
N PHE A 106 5.50 10.51 14.96
CA PHE A 106 6.49 9.59 15.53
C PHE A 106 6.47 9.64 17.05
N ALA A 107 6.61 8.50 17.70
CA ALA A 107 6.69 8.39 19.14
C ALA A 107 7.58 7.20 19.55
N PRO A 108 8.24 7.22 20.71
CA PRO A 108 8.86 6.02 21.24
C PRO A 108 7.80 4.96 21.55
N LEU A 109 8.22 3.69 21.56
CA LEU A 109 7.38 2.61 22.08
C LEU A 109 7.35 2.73 23.61
N GLU A 110 6.14 2.76 24.17
CA GLU A 110 5.92 2.88 25.61
C GLU A 110 5.00 1.74 26.09
N GLU A 111 5.24 1.23 27.29
CA GLU A 111 4.30 0.33 27.96
C GLU A 111 3.07 1.10 28.44
N GLY A 112 1.87 0.49 28.37
CA GLY A 112 0.64 1.16 28.78
C GLY A 112 -0.56 0.23 28.76
N LEU A 113 -1.76 0.83 28.78
CA LEU A 113 -3.02 0.10 28.64
C LEU A 113 -3.05 -0.64 27.29
N ASN A 114 -3.42 -1.90 27.31
CA ASN A 114 -3.47 -2.75 26.12
C ASN A 114 -4.88 -3.33 25.93
N TYR A 115 -5.42 -3.15 24.71
CA TYR A 115 -6.66 -3.73 24.25
C TYR A 115 -6.62 -3.85 22.73
N GLN A 116 -7.13 -4.93 22.19
CA GLN A 116 -7.40 -5.10 20.77
C GLN A 116 -8.65 -5.95 20.56
N ILE A 117 -9.27 -5.84 19.39
CA ILE A 117 -10.31 -6.76 18.92
C ILE A 117 -9.67 -8.12 18.62
N SER A 118 -10.49 -9.15 18.40
CA SER A 118 -9.99 -10.47 18.01
C SER A 118 -9.59 -10.50 16.53
N GLU A 119 -8.51 -11.22 16.23
CA GLU A 119 -8.13 -11.54 14.84
C GLU A 119 -9.23 -12.38 14.18
N PRO A 120 -9.62 -12.10 12.92
CA PRO A 120 -10.56 -12.94 12.19
C PRO A 120 -9.95 -14.32 11.91
N ASN A 121 -10.79 -15.35 11.95
CA ASN A 121 -10.35 -16.74 11.75
C ASN A 121 -10.39 -17.09 10.26
N TYR A 122 -9.21 -17.21 9.64
CA TYR A 122 -9.01 -17.62 8.25
C TYR A 122 -8.08 -18.85 8.19
N PRO A 123 -8.08 -19.61 7.07
CA PRO A 123 -7.08 -20.65 6.83
C PRO A 123 -5.67 -20.08 6.89
N ALA A 124 -4.70 -20.86 7.37
CA ALA A 124 -3.30 -20.45 7.38
C ALA A 124 -2.77 -20.14 5.97
N ALA A 125 -1.81 -19.21 5.86
CA ALA A 125 -1.26 -18.78 4.57
C ALA A 125 -0.71 -19.95 3.75
N GLU A 126 -0.09 -20.96 4.41
CA GLU A 126 0.50 -22.13 3.76
C GLU A 126 -0.52 -23.03 3.07
N ALA A 127 -1.78 -22.96 3.48
CA ALA A 127 -2.89 -23.71 2.86
C ALA A 127 -3.46 -23.02 1.61
N LEU A 128 -3.05 -21.78 1.31
CA LEU A 128 -3.58 -20.96 0.22
C LEU A 128 -2.62 -20.93 -0.97
N LYS A 129 -3.17 -20.85 -2.19
CA LYS A 129 -2.39 -20.59 -3.40
C LYS A 129 -1.92 -19.14 -3.43
N ASN A 130 -0.71 -18.92 -3.92
CA ASN A 130 -0.22 -17.57 -4.14
C ASN A 130 -0.83 -16.92 -5.41
N GLU A 131 -0.68 -15.60 -5.54
CA GLU A 131 -1.24 -14.85 -6.67
C GLU A 131 -0.68 -15.32 -8.03
N ALA A 132 0.59 -15.72 -8.11
CA ALA A 132 1.20 -16.20 -9.36
C ALA A 132 0.56 -17.53 -9.82
N GLU A 133 0.33 -18.46 -8.89
CA GLU A 133 -0.39 -19.71 -9.18
C GLU A 133 -1.83 -19.43 -9.63
N LEU A 134 -2.52 -18.50 -8.96
CA LEU A 134 -3.90 -18.13 -9.32
C LEU A 134 -3.98 -17.47 -10.70
N LYS A 135 -3.03 -16.62 -11.06
CA LYS A 135 -2.94 -15.99 -12.40
C LYS A 135 -2.83 -17.03 -13.52
N GLN A 136 -2.10 -18.13 -13.31
CA GLN A 136 -1.98 -19.20 -14.29
C GLN A 136 -3.35 -19.84 -14.63
N HIS A 137 -4.25 -19.94 -13.64
CA HIS A 137 -5.58 -20.55 -13.84
C HIS A 137 -6.53 -19.66 -14.64
N ILE A 138 -6.26 -18.37 -14.75
CA ILE A 138 -7.11 -17.40 -15.46
C ILE A 138 -6.43 -16.78 -16.68
N VAL A 139 -5.26 -17.28 -17.08
CA VAL A 139 -4.44 -16.70 -18.16
C VAL A 139 -5.17 -16.64 -19.49
N GLU A 140 -6.08 -17.58 -19.75
CA GLU A 140 -6.92 -17.62 -20.97
C GLU A 140 -7.91 -16.46 -21.07
N PHE A 141 -8.34 -15.88 -19.94
CA PHE A 141 -9.22 -14.71 -19.89
C PHE A 141 -8.46 -13.40 -20.02
N VAL A 142 -7.13 -13.44 -19.99
CA VAL A 142 -6.28 -12.22 -20.00
C VAL A 142 -6.07 -11.77 -21.44
N PRO A 143 -6.52 -10.56 -21.83
CA PRO A 143 -6.27 -10.02 -23.15
C PRO A 143 -4.77 -9.96 -23.46
N GLU A 144 -4.39 -10.28 -24.72
CA GLU A 144 -2.98 -10.42 -25.11
C GLU A 144 -2.16 -9.16 -24.87
N ASN A 145 -2.74 -7.99 -25.14
CA ASN A 145 -2.10 -6.68 -24.98
C ASN A 145 -1.74 -6.30 -23.51
N VAL A 146 -2.35 -6.96 -22.51
CA VAL A 146 -2.06 -6.72 -21.07
C VAL A 146 -1.46 -7.95 -20.39
N ARG A 147 -1.37 -9.09 -21.09
CA ARG A 147 -0.96 -10.38 -20.51
C ARG A 147 0.42 -10.30 -19.85
N ALA A 148 1.41 -9.75 -20.52
CA ALA A 148 2.77 -9.64 -19.99
C ALA A 148 2.82 -8.78 -18.70
N SER A 149 2.05 -7.70 -18.66
CA SER A 149 1.96 -6.84 -17.45
C SER A 149 1.20 -7.53 -16.33
N PHE A 150 0.10 -8.23 -16.64
CA PHE A 150 -0.71 -8.93 -15.65
C PHE A 150 0.04 -10.11 -15.02
N MET A 151 0.80 -10.86 -15.81
CA MET A 151 1.57 -12.03 -15.37
C MET A 151 2.86 -11.68 -14.64
N ARG A 152 3.28 -10.40 -14.61
CA ARG A 152 4.48 -9.97 -13.88
C ARG A 152 4.35 -10.31 -12.40
N ASP A 153 5.45 -10.80 -11.81
CA ASP A 153 5.53 -11.01 -10.38
C ASP A 153 5.49 -9.67 -9.63
N ARG A 154 4.80 -9.65 -8.51
CA ARG A 154 4.83 -8.52 -7.60
C ARG A 154 6.10 -8.54 -6.75
N LEU A 155 6.49 -7.38 -6.23
CA LEU A 155 7.60 -7.24 -5.29
C LEU A 155 7.33 -7.88 -3.91
N VAL A 156 6.09 -8.35 -3.68
CA VAL A 156 5.64 -9.01 -2.47
C VAL A 156 4.86 -10.27 -2.81
N GLU A 157 4.91 -11.28 -1.96
CA GLU A 157 4.09 -12.49 -2.06
C GLU A 157 2.70 -12.21 -1.45
N ILE A 158 1.65 -12.51 -2.23
CA ILE A 158 0.25 -12.35 -1.81
C ILE A 158 -0.46 -13.70 -1.95
N ARG A 159 -1.22 -14.08 -0.92
CA ARG A 159 -2.08 -15.27 -0.91
C ARG A 159 -3.51 -14.87 -0.57
N PRO A 160 -4.37 -14.65 -1.59
CA PRO A 160 -5.77 -14.29 -1.38
C PRO A 160 -6.55 -15.40 -0.67
N ILE A 161 -7.40 -15.02 0.28
CA ILE A 161 -8.29 -15.96 0.98
C ILE A 161 -9.47 -16.34 0.08
N ASN A 162 -10.11 -15.35 -0.54
CA ASN A 162 -11.23 -15.53 -1.47
C ASN A 162 -10.86 -14.91 -2.83
N PRO A 163 -10.03 -15.59 -3.65
CA PRO A 163 -9.58 -15.05 -4.94
C PRO A 163 -10.75 -14.92 -5.92
N THR A 164 -10.75 -13.86 -6.72
CA THR A 164 -11.75 -13.59 -7.74
C THR A 164 -11.08 -13.39 -9.10
N ASN A 165 -11.82 -13.62 -10.18
CA ASN A 165 -11.35 -13.33 -11.53
C ASN A 165 -11.63 -11.85 -11.87
N PRO A 166 -10.62 -10.96 -11.96
CA PRO A 166 -10.82 -9.54 -12.19
C PRO A 166 -11.33 -9.22 -13.62
N PHE A 167 -11.27 -10.17 -14.55
CA PHE A 167 -11.79 -10.04 -15.91
C PHE A 167 -13.28 -10.36 -16.03
N ILE A 168 -13.83 -11.10 -15.02
CA ILE A 168 -15.25 -11.49 -14.97
C ILE A 168 -15.75 -11.21 -13.54
N PRO A 169 -15.70 -9.95 -13.07
CA PRO A 169 -16.09 -9.64 -11.70
C PRO A 169 -17.60 -9.87 -11.49
N GLN A 170 -17.95 -10.39 -10.33
CA GLN A 170 -19.34 -10.58 -9.90
C GLN A 170 -19.59 -9.77 -8.62
N PRO A 171 -20.84 -9.36 -8.35
CA PRO A 171 -21.17 -8.75 -7.09
C PRO A 171 -20.87 -9.68 -5.90
N GLU A 172 -20.11 -9.19 -4.94
CA GLU A 172 -19.68 -9.94 -3.75
C GLU A 172 -19.74 -9.05 -2.51
N ALA A 173 -19.52 -9.64 -1.33
CA ALA A 173 -19.45 -8.89 -0.07
C ALA A 173 -18.39 -7.77 -0.15
N PRO A 174 -18.62 -6.60 0.50
CA PRO A 174 -17.68 -5.48 0.54
C PRO A 174 -16.47 -5.77 1.46
N ALA A 175 -15.89 -6.95 1.35
CA ALA A 175 -14.79 -7.43 2.17
C ALA A 175 -13.80 -8.22 1.33
N TYR A 176 -12.51 -8.11 1.66
CA TYR A 176 -11.45 -8.86 1.02
C TYR A 176 -10.31 -9.09 2.01
N ALA A 177 -9.73 -10.27 1.99
CA ALA A 177 -8.60 -10.56 2.84
C ALA A 177 -7.54 -11.37 2.10
N HIS A 178 -6.28 -11.15 2.46
CA HIS A 178 -5.14 -11.91 1.96
C HIS A 178 -4.00 -11.91 2.96
N TYR A 179 -3.12 -12.91 2.88
CA TYR A 179 -1.82 -12.86 3.50
C TYR A 179 -0.81 -12.20 2.58
N ILE A 180 0.12 -11.45 3.17
CA ILE A 180 1.17 -10.72 2.45
C ILE A 180 2.48 -10.78 3.22
N ARG A 181 3.60 -10.89 2.49
CA ARG A 181 4.98 -10.76 3.00
C ARG A 181 5.96 -10.41 1.87
N THR A 182 7.20 -10.09 2.19
CA THR A 182 8.28 -10.08 1.20
C THR A 182 8.62 -11.50 0.74
N HIS A 183 9.22 -11.65 -0.44
CA HIS A 183 9.58 -12.98 -0.98
C HIS A 183 10.76 -13.64 -0.25
N ASP A 184 11.51 -12.86 0.53
CA ASP A 184 12.70 -13.31 1.25
C ASP A 184 12.91 -12.45 2.50
N THR A 185 13.73 -12.91 3.43
CA THR A 185 14.09 -12.20 4.65
C THR A 185 14.83 -10.91 4.33
N ILE A 186 14.52 -9.83 5.07
CA ILE A 186 15.23 -8.55 4.97
C ILE A 186 16.66 -8.73 5.47
N SER A 187 17.63 -8.25 4.68
CA SER A 187 19.05 -8.34 5.04
C SER A 187 19.36 -7.56 6.31
N PRO A 188 20.18 -8.12 7.23
CA PRO A 188 20.55 -7.46 8.49
C PRO A 188 21.15 -6.05 8.33
N GLU A 189 21.80 -5.76 7.20
CA GLU A 189 22.43 -4.46 6.93
C GLU A 189 21.42 -3.33 6.75
N VAL A 190 20.16 -3.67 6.41
CA VAL A 190 19.07 -2.72 6.16
C VAL A 190 17.83 -3.01 7.02
N ASP A 191 17.94 -3.94 7.98
CA ASP A 191 16.84 -4.39 8.85
C ASP A 191 16.54 -3.32 9.92
N GLU A 192 15.75 -2.33 9.55
CA GLU A 192 15.33 -1.22 10.39
C GLU A 192 13.80 -1.19 10.53
N VAL A 193 13.29 -0.80 11.69
CA VAL A 193 11.84 -0.65 11.96
C VAL A 193 11.19 0.25 10.90
N SER A 194 11.84 1.34 10.53
CA SER A 194 11.33 2.29 9.55
C SER A 194 11.23 1.69 8.12
N LEU A 195 12.08 0.72 7.77
CA LEU A 195 11.97 0.00 6.50
C LEU A 195 10.76 -0.94 6.51
N HIS A 196 10.55 -1.71 7.58
CA HIS A 196 9.35 -2.55 7.72
C HIS A 196 8.07 -1.71 7.65
N GLN A 197 8.02 -0.55 8.33
CA GLN A 197 6.89 0.37 8.26
C GLN A 197 6.66 0.91 6.83
N ALA A 198 7.72 1.27 6.11
CA ALA A 198 7.62 1.77 4.75
C ALA A 198 7.17 0.68 3.76
N ILE A 199 7.63 -0.56 3.92
CA ILE A 199 7.17 -1.71 3.13
C ILE A 199 5.69 -1.99 3.43
N ALA A 200 5.28 -1.95 4.70
CA ALA A 200 3.87 -2.09 5.07
C ALA A 200 3.00 -0.97 4.45
N ALA A 201 3.46 0.28 4.47
CA ALA A 201 2.80 1.39 3.80
C ALA A 201 2.74 1.20 2.27
N PHE A 202 3.81 0.69 1.66
CA PHE A 202 3.84 0.36 0.24
C PHE A 202 2.76 -0.64 -0.14
N TYR A 203 2.61 -1.75 0.57
CA TYR A 203 1.63 -2.75 0.19
C TYR A 203 0.22 -2.50 0.75
N SER A 204 0.04 -1.60 1.70
CA SER A 204 -1.27 -1.26 2.24
C SER A 204 -2.22 -0.65 1.18
N ASP A 205 -1.67 -0.05 0.12
CA ASP A 205 -2.43 0.49 -1.00
C ASP A 205 -2.81 -0.58 -2.06
N PHE A 206 -2.24 -1.79 -1.98
CA PHE A 206 -2.71 -2.90 -2.80
C PHE A 206 -4.07 -3.36 -2.32
N THR A 207 -5.01 -3.49 -3.24
CA THR A 207 -6.34 -4.10 -3.04
C THR A 207 -7.29 -3.41 -2.04
N LEU A 208 -6.87 -2.46 -1.20
CA LEU A 208 -7.74 -1.84 -0.21
C LEU A 208 -9.00 -1.23 -0.85
N MET A 209 -8.84 -0.48 -1.94
CA MET A 209 -9.95 0.11 -2.69
C MET A 209 -10.80 -0.92 -3.45
N THR A 210 -10.30 -2.14 -3.66
CA THR A 210 -11.05 -3.23 -4.29
C THR A 210 -12.31 -3.57 -3.50
N THR A 211 -12.30 -3.43 -2.18
CA THR A 211 -13.43 -3.78 -1.33
C THR A 211 -14.67 -2.97 -1.64
N ALA A 212 -14.54 -1.68 -1.98
CA ALA A 212 -15.65 -0.83 -2.40
C ALA A 212 -16.17 -1.14 -3.82
N LEU A 213 -15.38 -1.82 -4.67
CA LEU A 213 -15.80 -2.21 -6.02
C LEU A 213 -16.60 -3.53 -6.03
N ARG A 214 -16.32 -4.43 -5.08
CA ARG A 214 -16.90 -5.78 -5.03
C ARG A 214 -18.44 -5.82 -5.02
N PRO A 215 -19.17 -5.00 -4.24
CA PRO A 215 -20.64 -5.02 -4.24
C PRO A 215 -21.26 -4.65 -5.60
N HIS A 216 -20.50 -3.94 -6.43
CA HIS A 216 -20.94 -3.48 -7.74
C HIS A 216 -20.55 -4.42 -8.89
N GLY A 217 -19.91 -5.56 -8.61
CA GLY A 217 -19.37 -6.44 -9.63
C GLY A 217 -18.34 -5.75 -10.52
N LEU A 218 -17.49 -4.91 -9.95
CA LEU A 218 -16.45 -4.16 -10.66
C LEU A 218 -15.05 -4.57 -10.19
N SER A 219 -14.10 -4.41 -11.10
CA SER A 219 -12.66 -4.54 -10.81
C SER A 219 -11.91 -3.34 -11.38
N TYR A 220 -10.62 -3.19 -11.00
CA TYR A 220 -9.74 -2.18 -11.60
C TYR A 220 -9.58 -2.33 -13.13
N LEU A 221 -9.93 -3.50 -13.68
CA LEU A 221 -9.86 -3.78 -15.10
C LEU A 221 -11.19 -3.50 -15.83
N SER A 222 -12.23 -3.07 -15.12
CA SER A 222 -13.53 -2.72 -15.72
C SER A 222 -13.38 -1.48 -16.62
N PRO A 223 -13.69 -1.58 -17.94
CA PRO A 223 -13.39 -0.50 -18.91
C PRO A 223 -14.11 0.82 -18.62
N SER A 224 -15.31 0.75 -18.03
CA SER A 224 -16.11 1.92 -17.66
C SER A 224 -15.65 2.58 -16.35
N LEU A 225 -14.77 1.94 -15.58
CA LEU A 225 -14.38 2.43 -14.27
C LEU A 225 -13.26 3.46 -14.37
N GLN A 226 -13.49 4.65 -13.83
CA GLN A 226 -12.44 5.59 -13.44
C GLN A 226 -12.19 5.42 -11.94
N CYS A 227 -10.99 4.97 -11.57
CA CYS A 227 -10.61 4.65 -10.21
C CYS A 227 -9.29 5.33 -9.85
N ALA A 228 -9.21 5.92 -8.66
CA ALA A 228 -7.99 6.52 -8.13
C ALA A 228 -8.10 6.70 -6.61
N SER A 229 -7.02 6.45 -5.87
CA SER A 229 -6.91 6.80 -4.45
C SER A 229 -6.98 8.31 -4.28
N ILE A 230 -7.74 8.80 -3.29
CA ILE A 230 -7.85 10.20 -2.91
C ILE A 230 -6.98 10.48 -1.70
N ASP A 231 -7.12 9.68 -0.66
CA ASP A 231 -6.34 9.74 0.57
C ASP A 231 -5.83 8.36 0.98
N HIS A 232 -5.02 8.31 2.02
CA HIS A 232 -4.64 7.09 2.71
C HIS A 232 -4.18 7.44 4.12
N SER A 233 -4.75 6.77 5.12
CA SER A 233 -4.30 6.86 6.50
C SER A 233 -3.81 5.51 6.99
N MET A 234 -2.76 5.52 7.79
CA MET A 234 -2.20 4.31 8.40
C MET A 234 -1.78 4.58 9.85
N TYR A 235 -2.06 3.63 10.72
CA TYR A 235 -1.67 3.62 12.12
C TYR A 235 -0.82 2.38 12.39
N PHE A 236 0.30 2.56 13.08
CA PHE A 236 1.22 1.50 13.49
C PHE A 236 1.06 1.29 14.99
N HIS A 237 0.58 0.13 15.39
CA HIS A 237 0.20 -0.15 16.79
C HIS A 237 1.28 -0.89 17.54
N LYS A 238 1.93 -1.86 16.88
CA LYS A 238 2.93 -2.76 17.48
C LYS A 238 4.06 -3.00 16.49
N PRO A 239 5.25 -3.41 16.95
CA PRO A 239 6.33 -3.88 16.07
C PRO A 239 5.88 -5.10 15.26
N PHE A 240 6.34 -5.20 14.02
CA PHE A 240 6.07 -6.31 13.10
C PHE A 240 7.23 -6.48 12.13
N ARG A 241 7.22 -7.62 11.43
CA ARG A 241 8.16 -7.93 10.35
C ARG A 241 7.38 -8.16 9.04
N VAL A 242 7.84 -7.54 7.96
CA VAL A 242 7.21 -7.69 6.62
C VAL A 242 7.67 -8.95 5.89
N ASP A 243 8.71 -9.61 6.37
CA ASP A 243 9.22 -10.88 5.86
C ASP A 243 8.56 -12.12 6.53
N ASP A 244 7.74 -11.90 7.56
CA ASP A 244 6.80 -12.87 8.10
C ASP A 244 5.38 -12.61 7.57
N TRP A 245 4.52 -13.62 7.57
CA TRP A 245 3.14 -13.46 7.12
C TRP A 245 2.37 -12.43 7.93
N MET A 246 1.71 -11.53 7.22
CA MET A 246 0.72 -10.59 7.76
C MET A 246 -0.61 -10.85 7.09
N LEU A 247 -1.66 -11.04 7.87
CA LEU A 247 -3.04 -11.07 7.38
C LEU A 247 -3.52 -9.63 7.20
N TYR A 248 -3.90 -9.25 5.99
CA TYR A 248 -4.55 -7.97 5.70
C TYR A 248 -6.03 -8.20 5.44
N ASP A 249 -6.85 -7.86 6.43
CA ASP A 249 -8.32 -7.95 6.42
C ASP A 249 -8.92 -6.59 6.14
N MET A 250 -9.75 -6.49 5.10
CA MET A 250 -10.24 -5.21 4.55
C MET A 250 -11.75 -5.26 4.35
N GLU A 251 -12.40 -4.12 4.59
CA GLU A 251 -13.83 -3.93 4.36
C GLU A 251 -14.13 -2.54 3.80
N ALA A 252 -15.19 -2.42 3.00
CA ALA A 252 -15.75 -1.13 2.61
C ALA A 252 -17.06 -0.89 3.35
N THR A 253 -17.25 0.32 3.85
CA THR A 253 -18.44 0.68 4.61
C THR A 253 -19.48 1.38 3.78
N ILE A 254 -19.07 2.11 2.74
CA ILE A 254 -19.98 2.90 1.91
C ILE A 254 -19.37 3.17 0.53
N SER A 255 -20.24 3.16 -0.48
CA SER A 255 -19.99 3.75 -1.80
C SER A 255 -21.02 4.82 -2.06
N SER A 256 -20.61 6.08 -2.21
CA SER A 256 -21.53 7.22 -2.41
C SER A 256 -20.83 8.35 -3.15
N SER A 257 -21.58 9.11 -3.95
CA SER A 257 -21.05 10.28 -4.67
C SER A 257 -19.77 9.99 -5.46
N SER A 258 -19.74 8.86 -6.17
CA SER A 258 -18.60 8.34 -6.92
C SER A 258 -17.32 8.10 -6.08
N ARG A 259 -17.47 7.85 -4.79
CA ARG A 259 -16.36 7.50 -3.88
C ARG A 259 -16.69 6.24 -3.09
N GLY A 260 -15.66 5.53 -2.66
CA GLY A 260 -15.75 4.39 -1.76
C GLY A 260 -14.82 4.58 -0.57
N LEU A 261 -15.31 4.34 0.65
CA LEU A 261 -14.52 4.39 1.87
C LEU A 261 -14.22 2.97 2.36
N ASN A 262 -12.94 2.69 2.52
CA ASN A 262 -12.41 1.39 2.83
C ASN A 262 -11.57 1.44 4.11
N PHE A 263 -11.62 0.36 4.89
CA PHE A 263 -10.82 0.16 6.09
C PHE A 263 -10.06 -1.15 6.00
N GLY A 264 -8.88 -1.20 6.62
CA GLY A 264 -8.08 -2.41 6.68
C GLY A 264 -7.39 -2.59 8.03
N ARG A 265 -7.16 -3.84 8.39
CA ARG A 265 -6.47 -4.26 9.61
C ARG A 265 -5.39 -5.26 9.24
N MET A 266 -4.17 -5.02 9.68
CA MET A 266 -3.06 -5.95 9.47
C MET A 266 -2.74 -6.65 10.77
N TRP A 267 -2.71 -7.98 10.70
CA TRP A 267 -2.49 -8.86 11.84
C TRP A 267 -1.22 -9.67 11.65
N GLN A 268 -0.49 -9.87 12.71
CA GLN A 268 0.67 -10.77 12.74
C GLN A 268 0.73 -11.50 14.08
N ASN A 269 0.74 -12.83 14.05
CA ASN A 269 0.80 -13.67 15.25
C ASN A 269 -0.29 -13.37 16.31
N GLY A 270 -1.53 -13.09 15.87
CA GLY A 270 -2.64 -12.75 16.76
C GLY A 270 -2.66 -11.28 17.22
N GLU A 271 -1.68 -10.48 16.82
CA GLU A 271 -1.55 -9.08 17.21
C GLU A 271 -2.02 -8.15 16.08
N LEU A 272 -2.87 -7.16 16.40
CA LEU A 272 -3.22 -6.07 15.48
C LEU A 272 -2.03 -5.12 15.39
N VAL A 273 -1.30 -5.17 14.27
CA VAL A 273 -0.05 -4.40 14.09
C VAL A 273 -0.24 -3.10 13.35
N CYS A 274 -1.20 -3.05 12.39
CA CYS A 274 -1.53 -1.82 11.68
C CYS A 274 -3.04 -1.70 11.41
N SER A 275 -3.52 -0.46 11.29
CA SER A 275 -4.85 -0.15 10.75
C SER A 275 -4.73 0.86 9.62
N THR A 276 -5.60 0.75 8.61
CA THR A 276 -5.61 1.64 7.45
C THR A 276 -7.01 2.15 7.15
N SER A 277 -7.11 3.31 6.51
CA SER A 277 -8.33 3.77 5.86
C SER A 277 -8.00 4.49 4.56
N GLN A 278 -8.90 4.41 3.57
CA GLN A 278 -8.72 5.04 2.27
C GLN A 278 -10.06 5.40 1.64
N GLU A 279 -10.24 6.66 1.26
CA GLU A 279 -11.27 7.05 0.32
C GLU A 279 -10.71 7.00 -1.11
N GLY A 280 -11.46 6.41 -2.04
CA GLY A 280 -11.10 6.34 -3.45
C GLY A 280 -12.20 6.80 -4.36
N LEU A 281 -11.84 7.44 -5.49
CA LEU A 281 -12.74 7.70 -6.59
C LEU A 281 -13.12 6.37 -7.24
N ILE A 282 -14.43 6.12 -7.40
CA ILE A 282 -15.02 4.97 -8.11
C ILE A 282 -16.16 5.49 -9.01
N ARG A 283 -15.80 6.06 -10.14
CA ARG A 283 -16.76 6.70 -11.04
C ARG A 283 -16.96 5.85 -12.29
N LEU A 284 -18.21 5.55 -12.63
CA LEU A 284 -18.54 4.98 -13.93
C LEU A 284 -18.57 6.10 -14.97
N ARG A 285 -17.93 5.85 -16.12
CA ARG A 285 -18.00 6.68 -17.32
C ARG A 285 -18.93 6.02 -18.31
N GLU A 286 -19.70 6.80 -19.03
CA GLU A 286 -20.42 6.31 -20.21
C GLU A 286 -19.38 5.82 -21.22
N ILE A 287 -19.55 4.59 -21.70
CA ILE A 287 -18.77 4.07 -22.80
C ILE A 287 -19.47 4.57 -24.06
N GLU A 288 -18.89 5.56 -24.72
CA GLU A 288 -19.33 5.92 -26.07
C GLU A 288 -19.19 4.67 -26.96
N THR A 289 -20.31 4.05 -27.28
CA THR A 289 -20.38 2.98 -28.31
C THR A 289 -20.06 3.63 -29.66
N GLN A 290 -18.83 3.40 -30.13
CA GLN A 290 -18.44 3.70 -31.53
C GLN A 290 -19.05 2.70 -32.49
#